data_4855563d58cefcaf083700cca2df206a
#
_entry.id   4855563d58cefcaf083700cca2df206a
#
_cell.length_a   1.000
_cell.length_b   1.000
_cell.length_c   1.000
_cell.angle_alpha   90.00
_cell.angle_beta   90.00
_cell.angle_gamma   90.00
#
_symmetry.space_group_name_H-M   'P 1'
#
loop_
_entity.id
_entity.type
_entity.pdbx_description
1 polymer ?
#
loop_
_entity_poly.entity_id
_entity_poly.type
_entity_poly.pdbx_seq_one_letter_code
_entity_poly.pdbx_strand_id
1 'polypeptide(L)'
;MQQFLVEQLRTLYDAEKQLTKALPRMAKAASDEELANGFRQHAEQTKEQAARIEQIFQELGVKARGATCAPMQALIEEGQQIIASEMEDSIRDIGLASAARRVEHFEIAAYDALSAAAQATKQTEVAQLLQETLREEAATDKQLATVAKRLLKESAKARPAMEEEEEERPRSRSSSRHAPAGSRSASAGHRSASAGRRSGSGRSNDAAHSGNMTTDHDEIQRWAEERGGKPACVQGTGGKGDIGMLRIEFPGKPNAKDAKLQPISWDDFFEKFDERGLALVYQDKTARGQKSNFNKLVSREQEDARAARR
;
A
#
# COMPACT_ATOMS: atom_id res chain seq x y z
N MET A 1 10.88 16.98 -30.17
CA MET A 1 11.78 16.34 -29.19
C MET A 1 12.13 17.28 -28.02
N GLN A 2 12.62 18.51 -28.28
CA GLN A 2 12.93 19.47 -27.19
C GLN A 2 11.73 19.81 -26.31
N GLN A 3 10.54 20.01 -26.87
CA GLN A 3 9.33 20.23 -26.08
C GLN A 3 9.02 19.03 -25.18
N PHE A 4 9.15 17.82 -25.68
CA PHE A 4 8.98 16.59 -24.89
C PHE A 4 9.97 16.54 -23.73
N LEU A 5 11.26 16.84 -23.97
CA LEU A 5 12.28 16.90 -22.92
C LEU A 5 11.89 17.89 -21.81
N VAL A 6 11.48 19.10 -22.19
CA VAL A 6 11.06 20.15 -21.24
C VAL A 6 9.82 19.73 -20.42
N GLU A 7 8.83 19.11 -21.05
CA GLU A 7 7.61 18.64 -20.36
C GLU A 7 7.93 17.54 -19.36
N GLN A 8 8.75 16.57 -19.74
CA GLN A 8 9.16 15.50 -18.82
C GLN A 8 10.03 16.02 -17.67
N LEU A 9 10.96 16.96 -17.94
CA LEU A 9 11.74 17.63 -16.89
C LEU A 9 10.86 18.37 -15.88
N ARG A 10 9.77 19.00 -16.33
CA ARG A 10 8.81 19.65 -15.41
C ARG A 10 8.14 18.65 -14.48
N THR A 11 7.78 17.48 -15.00
CA THR A 11 7.18 16.41 -14.21
C THR A 11 8.19 15.86 -13.21
N LEU A 12 9.42 15.63 -13.64
CA LEU A 12 10.48 15.12 -12.78
C LEU A 12 10.87 16.14 -11.69
N TYR A 13 10.94 17.43 -12.03
CA TYR A 13 11.17 18.49 -11.06
C TYR A 13 10.11 18.54 -9.94
N ASP A 14 8.84 18.30 -10.29
CA ASP A 14 7.78 18.18 -9.29
C ASP A 14 7.93 16.92 -8.43
N ALA A 15 8.38 15.81 -9.02
CA ALA A 15 8.68 14.57 -8.29
C ALA A 15 9.73 14.82 -7.19
N GLU A 16 10.87 15.44 -7.55
CA GLU A 16 11.91 15.82 -6.59
C GLU A 16 11.37 16.73 -5.47
N LYS A 17 10.57 17.75 -5.83
CA LYS A 17 9.94 18.65 -4.85
C LYS A 17 8.96 17.94 -3.91
N GLN A 18 8.30 16.91 -4.35
CA GLN A 18 7.47 16.06 -3.51
C GLN A 18 8.31 15.22 -2.55
N LEU A 19 9.41 14.63 -3.04
CA LEU A 19 10.31 13.79 -2.25
C LEU A 19 11.06 14.56 -1.17
N THR A 20 11.49 15.81 -1.43
CA THR A 20 12.09 16.66 -0.39
C THR A 20 11.20 16.81 0.85
N LYS A 21 9.88 16.64 0.71
CA LYS A 21 8.91 16.70 1.79
C LYS A 21 8.57 15.33 2.39
N ALA A 22 8.66 14.28 1.57
CA ALA A 22 8.28 12.92 1.96
C ALA A 22 9.42 12.21 2.73
N LEU A 23 10.65 12.29 2.25
CA LEU A 23 11.80 11.60 2.82
C LEU A 23 12.06 11.92 4.31
N PRO A 24 11.95 13.19 4.79
CA PRO A 24 12.08 13.47 6.22
C PRO A 24 11.02 12.78 7.09
N ARG A 25 9.83 12.54 6.55
CA ARG A 25 8.76 11.80 7.26
C ARG A 25 9.08 10.32 7.34
N MET A 26 9.62 9.74 6.26
CA MET A 26 10.08 8.36 6.24
C MET A 26 11.25 8.15 7.21
N ALA A 27 12.23 9.07 7.23
CA ALA A 27 13.34 9.06 8.18
C ALA A 27 12.88 9.09 9.65
N LYS A 28 11.83 9.85 9.95
CA LYS A 28 11.25 9.93 11.30
C LYS A 28 10.48 8.67 11.68
N ALA A 29 9.88 7.98 10.72
CA ALA A 29 9.05 6.80 10.95
C ALA A 29 9.86 5.50 11.00
N ALA A 30 11.05 5.48 10.40
CA ALA A 30 11.95 4.34 10.45
C ALA A 30 12.48 4.15 11.87
N SER A 31 12.46 2.90 12.35
CA SER A 31 13.00 2.48 13.65
C SER A 31 14.45 2.01 13.53
N ASP A 32 14.81 1.48 12.37
CA ASP A 32 16.18 1.11 12.03
C ASP A 32 17.02 2.35 11.72
N GLU A 33 18.12 2.52 12.45
CA GLU A 33 18.96 3.73 12.35
C GLU A 33 19.69 3.86 11.01
N GLU A 34 20.10 2.74 10.39
CA GLU A 34 20.74 2.76 9.07
C GLU A 34 19.74 3.19 8.00
N LEU A 35 18.50 2.68 8.05
CA LEU A 35 17.42 3.09 7.16
C LEU A 35 17.05 4.57 7.35
N ALA A 36 16.92 5.01 8.61
CA ALA A 36 16.61 6.40 8.95
C ALA A 36 17.69 7.37 8.44
N ASN A 37 18.97 7.01 8.60
CA ASN A 37 20.10 7.78 8.09
C ASN A 37 20.14 7.79 6.56
N GLY A 38 19.85 6.67 5.92
CA GLY A 38 19.72 6.58 4.47
C GLY A 38 18.67 7.57 3.94
N PHE A 39 17.49 7.63 4.55
CA PHE A 39 16.45 8.60 4.16
C PHE A 39 16.84 10.05 4.41
N ARG A 40 17.57 10.35 5.50
CA ARG A 40 18.08 11.71 5.75
C ARG A 40 19.10 12.14 4.68
N GLN A 41 20.04 11.26 4.36
CA GLN A 41 21.04 11.51 3.33
C GLN A 41 20.39 11.69 1.95
N HIS A 42 19.47 10.82 1.60
CA HIS A 42 18.73 10.92 0.35
C HIS A 42 17.90 12.20 0.27
N ALA A 43 17.29 12.68 1.37
CA ALA A 43 16.58 13.95 1.40
C ALA A 43 17.48 15.17 1.06
N GLU A 44 18.73 15.16 1.47
CA GLU A 44 19.68 16.23 1.09
C GLU A 44 20.09 16.10 -0.39
N GLN A 45 20.35 14.87 -0.84
CA GLN A 45 20.68 14.58 -2.23
C GLN A 45 19.55 15.00 -3.19
N THR A 46 18.30 14.71 -2.85
CA THR A 46 17.11 15.12 -3.61
C THR A 46 17.01 16.65 -3.77
N LYS A 47 17.46 17.42 -2.77
CA LYS A 47 17.52 18.89 -2.91
C LYS A 47 18.55 19.33 -3.95
N GLU A 48 19.71 18.66 -3.99
CA GLU A 48 20.75 18.92 -4.99
C GLU A 48 20.29 18.51 -6.38
N GLN A 49 19.56 17.42 -6.51
CA GLN A 49 18.96 16.94 -7.76
C GLN A 49 17.89 17.90 -8.28
N ALA A 50 17.03 18.43 -7.42
CA ALA A 50 16.08 19.46 -7.79
C ALA A 50 16.78 20.74 -8.29
N ALA A 51 17.87 21.15 -7.63
CA ALA A 51 18.67 22.29 -8.06
C ALA A 51 19.37 22.03 -9.41
N ARG A 52 19.81 20.80 -9.65
CA ARG A 52 20.39 20.36 -10.92
C ARG A 52 19.38 20.42 -12.06
N ILE A 53 18.11 20.07 -11.82
CA ILE A 53 17.05 20.28 -12.82
C ILE A 53 16.80 21.78 -13.06
N GLU A 54 16.88 22.64 -12.03
CA GLU A 54 16.78 24.10 -12.22
C GLU A 54 17.90 24.64 -13.12
N GLN A 55 19.13 24.14 -12.95
CA GLN A 55 20.24 24.43 -13.85
C GLN A 55 19.96 23.96 -15.28
N ILE A 56 19.41 22.75 -15.46
CA ILE A 56 19.03 22.25 -16.79
C ILE A 56 17.99 23.16 -17.46
N PHE A 57 17.00 23.68 -16.71
CA PHE A 57 16.05 24.63 -17.27
C PHE A 57 16.72 25.92 -17.73
N GLN A 58 17.75 26.41 -17.02
CA GLN A 58 18.53 27.58 -17.41
C GLN A 58 19.31 27.30 -18.71
N GLU A 59 19.98 26.17 -18.82
CA GLU A 59 20.71 25.74 -20.04
C GLU A 59 19.78 25.64 -21.26
N LEU A 60 18.54 25.20 -21.05
CA LEU A 60 17.53 25.11 -22.10
C LEU A 60 16.84 26.43 -22.41
N GLY A 61 17.16 27.51 -21.68
CA GLY A 61 16.55 28.83 -21.84
C GLY A 61 15.06 28.89 -21.49
N VAL A 62 14.60 27.98 -20.59
CA VAL A 62 13.19 27.89 -20.19
C VAL A 62 13.03 28.18 -18.71
N LYS A 63 11.85 28.68 -18.32
CA LYS A 63 11.57 28.95 -16.91
C LYS A 63 11.40 27.65 -16.12
N ALA A 64 12.11 27.54 -15.00
CA ALA A 64 11.93 26.46 -14.04
C ALA A 64 10.50 26.48 -13.47
N ARG A 65 9.70 25.47 -13.83
CA ARG A 65 8.33 25.31 -13.39
C ARG A 65 7.98 23.82 -13.39
N GLY A 66 7.52 23.29 -12.26
CA GLY A 66 7.01 21.92 -12.15
C GLY A 66 5.66 21.73 -12.85
N ALA A 67 5.40 20.52 -13.29
CA ALA A 67 4.09 20.01 -13.68
C ALA A 67 3.79 18.81 -12.79
N THR A 68 2.57 18.67 -12.31
CA THR A 68 2.19 17.62 -11.33
C THR A 68 2.63 16.24 -11.76
N CYS A 69 3.43 15.58 -10.93
CA CYS A 69 3.83 14.20 -11.10
C CYS A 69 2.89 13.27 -10.32
N ALA A 70 1.80 12.87 -10.94
CA ALA A 70 0.82 11.97 -10.31
C ALA A 70 1.39 10.59 -9.94
N PRO A 71 2.27 9.94 -10.73
CA PRO A 71 2.90 8.69 -10.32
C PRO A 71 3.71 8.83 -9.02
N MET A 72 4.53 9.89 -8.87
CA MET A 72 5.28 10.13 -7.64
C MET A 72 4.37 10.38 -6.45
N GLN A 73 3.29 11.15 -6.65
CA GLN A 73 2.29 11.36 -5.60
C GLN A 73 1.71 10.03 -5.09
N ALA A 74 1.38 9.11 -5.98
CA ALA A 74 0.85 7.79 -5.60
C ALA A 74 1.89 6.93 -4.85
N LEU A 75 3.17 6.96 -5.27
CA LEU A 75 4.25 6.26 -4.58
C LEU A 75 4.50 6.82 -3.17
N ILE A 76 4.46 8.14 -3.01
CA ILE A 76 4.56 8.79 -1.70
C ILE A 76 3.37 8.45 -0.81
N GLU A 77 2.15 8.42 -1.37
CA GLU A 77 0.95 8.03 -0.63
C GLU A 77 1.05 6.59 -0.11
N GLU A 78 1.61 5.66 -0.88
CA GLU A 78 1.89 4.30 -0.42
C GLU A 78 2.84 4.30 0.79
N GLY A 79 3.93 5.07 0.74
CA GLY A 79 4.84 5.24 1.89
C GLY A 79 4.13 5.80 3.12
N GLN A 80 3.23 6.77 2.95
CA GLN A 80 2.44 7.33 4.05
C GLN A 80 1.46 6.31 4.65
N GLN A 81 0.87 5.43 3.84
CA GLN A 81 0.01 4.34 4.31
C GLN A 81 0.80 3.35 5.17
N ILE A 82 2.04 3.04 4.79
CA ILE A 82 2.94 2.19 5.57
C ILE A 82 3.27 2.85 6.92
N ILE A 83 3.59 4.14 6.93
CA ILE A 83 3.85 4.91 8.17
C ILE A 83 2.64 4.88 9.11
N ALA A 84 1.43 4.99 8.56
CA ALA A 84 0.19 5.05 9.34
C ALA A 84 -0.32 3.67 9.78
N SER A 85 0.30 2.59 9.34
CA SER A 85 -0.15 1.23 9.67
C SER A 85 0.28 0.80 11.08
N GLU A 86 -0.53 -0.06 11.71
CA GLU A 86 -0.25 -0.67 13.03
C GLU A 86 0.62 -1.94 12.87
N MET A 87 1.69 -1.86 12.08
CA MET A 87 2.66 -2.95 11.93
C MET A 87 3.72 -2.89 13.02
N GLU A 88 4.34 -4.03 13.30
CA GLU A 88 5.58 -4.07 14.08
C GLU A 88 6.67 -3.23 13.42
N ASP A 89 7.49 -2.59 14.22
CA ASP A 89 8.52 -1.65 13.74
C ASP A 89 9.43 -2.28 12.67
N SER A 90 9.88 -3.52 12.90
CA SER A 90 10.72 -4.25 11.95
C SER A 90 10.02 -4.51 10.59
N ILE A 91 8.73 -4.79 10.62
CA ILE A 91 7.93 -5.03 9.39
C ILE A 91 7.64 -3.72 8.69
N ARG A 92 7.38 -2.64 9.45
CA ARG A 92 7.21 -1.30 8.91
C ARG A 92 8.49 -0.83 8.20
N ASP A 93 9.66 -1.04 8.77
CA ASP A 93 10.94 -0.66 8.17
C ASP A 93 11.20 -1.40 6.85
N ILE A 94 10.89 -2.70 6.78
CA ILE A 94 10.93 -3.47 5.52
C ILE A 94 9.96 -2.87 4.49
N GLY A 95 8.76 -2.50 4.92
CA GLY A 95 7.77 -1.82 4.08
C GLY A 95 8.26 -0.48 3.54
N LEU A 96 8.84 0.35 4.41
CA LEU A 96 9.41 1.66 4.04
C LEU A 96 10.57 1.53 3.05
N ALA A 97 11.50 0.60 3.27
CA ALA A 97 12.60 0.33 2.35
C ALA A 97 12.09 -0.15 0.99
N SER A 98 11.03 -0.98 0.97
CA SER A 98 10.38 -1.45 -0.25
C SER A 98 9.68 -0.33 -1.02
N ALA A 99 8.98 0.59 -0.31
CA ALA A 99 8.31 1.73 -0.91
C ALA A 99 9.32 2.71 -1.51
N ALA A 100 10.40 3.02 -0.79
CA ALA A 100 11.48 3.85 -1.29
C ALA A 100 12.09 3.28 -2.57
N ARG A 101 12.41 1.99 -2.61
CA ARG A 101 12.96 1.37 -3.83
C ARG A 101 12.04 1.51 -5.05
N ARG A 102 10.73 1.56 -4.88
CA ARG A 102 9.81 1.82 -6.00
C ARG A 102 9.92 3.25 -6.50
N VAL A 103 10.18 4.20 -5.60
CA VAL A 103 10.49 5.59 -5.95
C VAL A 103 11.77 5.65 -6.77
N GLU A 104 12.87 5.03 -6.29
CA GLU A 104 14.15 5.00 -7.01
C GLU A 104 14.00 4.41 -8.43
N HIS A 105 13.26 3.31 -8.57
CA HIS A 105 13.03 2.71 -9.87
C HIS A 105 12.22 3.60 -10.83
N PHE A 106 11.29 4.39 -10.30
CA PHE A 106 10.59 5.41 -11.09
C PHE A 106 11.56 6.49 -11.58
N GLU A 107 12.43 7.01 -10.70
CA GLU A 107 13.39 8.06 -10.99
C GLU A 107 14.48 7.56 -11.94
N ILE A 108 15.05 6.38 -11.70
CA ILE A 108 16.01 5.73 -12.61
C ILE A 108 15.46 5.66 -14.04
N ALA A 109 14.22 5.16 -14.20
CA ALA A 109 13.60 5.06 -15.51
C ALA A 109 13.36 6.44 -16.17
N ALA A 110 12.97 7.44 -15.38
CA ALA A 110 12.72 8.80 -15.85
C ALA A 110 14.05 9.49 -16.27
N TYR A 111 15.08 9.43 -15.44
CA TYR A 111 16.38 10.03 -15.72
C TYR A 111 17.09 9.35 -16.91
N ASP A 112 16.99 8.03 -17.04
CA ASP A 112 17.53 7.29 -18.20
C ASP A 112 16.89 7.77 -19.50
N ALA A 113 15.56 7.80 -19.56
CA ALA A 113 14.83 8.25 -20.74
C ALA A 113 15.13 9.71 -21.11
N LEU A 114 15.24 10.60 -20.11
CA LEU A 114 15.56 12.01 -20.34
C LEU A 114 17.01 12.21 -20.78
N SER A 115 17.95 11.47 -20.21
CA SER A 115 19.35 11.47 -20.65
C SER A 115 19.47 11.05 -22.11
N ALA A 116 18.79 9.97 -22.52
CA ALA A 116 18.76 9.53 -23.90
C ALA A 116 18.13 10.57 -24.84
N ALA A 117 17.04 11.24 -24.42
CA ALA A 117 16.41 12.30 -25.20
C ALA A 117 17.31 13.54 -25.34
N ALA A 118 18.05 13.92 -24.29
CA ALA A 118 19.01 15.01 -24.33
C ALA A 118 20.18 14.70 -25.29
N GLN A 119 20.69 13.48 -25.25
CA GLN A 119 21.73 13.02 -26.21
C GLN A 119 21.23 13.05 -27.66
N ALA A 120 20.03 12.56 -27.93
CA ALA A 120 19.42 12.55 -29.25
C ALA A 120 19.20 13.98 -29.80
N THR A 121 19.03 14.96 -28.93
CA THR A 121 18.90 16.39 -29.29
C THR A 121 20.20 17.17 -29.21
N LYS A 122 21.35 16.50 -29.03
CA LYS A 122 22.70 17.09 -28.92
C LYS A 122 22.84 18.09 -27.75
N GLN A 123 22.05 17.93 -26.71
CA GLN A 123 22.14 18.68 -25.46
C GLN A 123 23.14 18.01 -24.52
N THR A 124 24.44 18.08 -24.86
CA THR A 124 25.48 17.27 -24.18
C THR A 124 25.59 17.58 -22.69
N GLU A 125 25.57 18.85 -22.31
CA GLU A 125 25.66 19.31 -20.91
C GLU A 125 24.44 18.85 -20.10
N VAL A 126 23.23 18.99 -20.66
CA VAL A 126 21.99 18.50 -20.07
C VAL A 126 22.05 16.98 -19.86
N ALA A 127 22.53 16.23 -20.87
CA ALA A 127 22.67 14.79 -20.76
C ALA A 127 23.64 14.37 -19.64
N GLN A 128 24.74 15.09 -19.46
CA GLN A 128 25.71 14.84 -18.39
C GLN A 128 25.10 15.05 -17.00
N LEU A 129 24.38 16.16 -16.79
CA LEU A 129 23.70 16.45 -15.54
C LEU A 129 22.64 15.39 -15.19
N LEU A 130 21.85 14.96 -16.19
CA LEU A 130 20.86 13.89 -16.00
C LEU A 130 21.50 12.53 -15.67
N GLN A 131 22.65 12.22 -16.32
CA GLN A 131 23.38 10.99 -16.04
C GLN A 131 24.03 10.99 -14.65
N GLU A 132 24.41 12.15 -14.14
CA GLU A 132 24.91 12.28 -12.77
C GLU A 132 23.83 11.87 -11.76
N THR A 133 22.62 12.44 -11.86
CA THR A 133 21.49 12.06 -11.01
C THR A 133 21.13 10.59 -11.21
N LEU A 134 21.05 10.09 -12.43
CA LEU A 134 20.78 8.68 -12.69
C LEU A 134 21.73 7.72 -11.93
N ARG A 135 23.01 8.06 -11.85
CA ARG A 135 23.99 7.27 -11.09
C ARG A 135 23.74 7.34 -9.58
N GLU A 136 23.33 8.50 -9.10
CA GLU A 136 22.99 8.71 -7.68
C GLU A 136 21.78 7.86 -7.30
N GLU A 137 20.69 7.87 -8.09
CA GLU A 137 19.48 7.06 -7.84
C GLU A 137 19.78 5.56 -7.88
N ALA A 138 20.58 5.12 -8.84
CA ALA A 138 21.00 3.72 -8.91
C ALA A 138 21.87 3.30 -7.70
N ALA A 139 22.66 4.21 -7.13
CA ALA A 139 23.43 3.95 -5.91
C ALA A 139 22.51 3.87 -4.68
N THR A 140 21.51 4.76 -4.58
CA THR A 140 20.52 4.79 -3.50
C THR A 140 19.66 3.52 -3.52
N ASP A 141 19.15 3.08 -4.69
CA ASP A 141 18.41 1.81 -4.79
C ASP A 141 19.24 0.63 -4.28
N LYS A 142 20.53 0.57 -4.66
CA LYS A 142 21.43 -0.50 -4.22
C LYS A 142 21.66 -0.50 -2.70
N GLN A 143 21.77 0.68 -2.08
CA GLN A 143 21.87 0.81 -0.62
C GLN A 143 20.58 0.35 0.04
N LEU A 144 19.43 0.84 -0.40
CA LEU A 144 18.12 0.43 0.11
C LEU A 144 17.88 -1.07 -0.05
N ALA A 145 18.28 -1.66 -1.18
CA ALA A 145 18.21 -3.11 -1.40
C ALA A 145 19.05 -3.90 -0.38
N THR A 146 20.20 -3.38 0.01
CA THR A 146 21.09 -4.00 1.00
C THR A 146 20.46 -3.94 2.38
N VAL A 147 19.97 -2.77 2.79
CA VAL A 147 19.25 -2.57 4.07
C VAL A 147 18.01 -3.45 4.13
N ALA A 148 17.18 -3.47 3.09
CA ALA A 148 15.98 -4.29 3.03
C ALA A 148 16.28 -5.80 3.20
N LYS A 149 17.34 -6.31 2.57
CA LYS A 149 17.78 -7.71 2.72
C LYS A 149 18.25 -8.02 4.15
N ARG A 150 18.97 -7.09 4.80
CA ARG A 150 19.39 -7.22 6.19
C ARG A 150 18.16 -7.29 7.10
N LEU A 151 17.25 -6.33 7.01
CA LEU A 151 16.03 -6.28 7.82
C LEU A 151 15.15 -7.53 7.65
N LEU A 152 14.96 -8.02 6.43
CA LEU A 152 14.25 -9.27 6.16
C LEU A 152 14.90 -10.47 6.85
N LYS A 153 16.24 -10.57 6.82
CA LYS A 153 16.97 -11.66 7.45
C LYS A 153 16.89 -11.62 8.97
N GLU A 154 16.93 -10.42 9.56
CA GLU A 154 16.81 -10.20 11.01
C GLU A 154 15.39 -10.52 11.49
N SER A 155 14.37 -10.03 10.81
CA SER A 155 12.97 -10.33 11.12
C SER A 155 12.65 -11.83 11.02
N ALA A 156 13.20 -12.52 10.01
CA ALA A 156 13.02 -13.97 9.87
C ALA A 156 13.69 -14.78 10.99
N LYS A 157 14.80 -14.28 11.57
CA LYS A 157 15.48 -14.93 12.70
C LYS A 157 14.82 -14.68 14.05
N ALA A 158 14.17 -13.54 14.23
CA ALA A 158 13.49 -13.20 15.48
C ALA A 158 12.20 -14.00 15.71
N ARG A 159 11.58 -14.50 14.65
CA ARG A 159 10.31 -15.24 14.70
C ARG A 159 10.34 -16.59 15.40
N PRO A 160 11.34 -17.48 15.20
CA PRO A 160 11.42 -18.76 15.91
C PRO A 160 11.59 -18.62 17.43
N ALA A 161 12.33 -17.61 17.88
CA ALA A 161 12.57 -17.39 19.32
C ALA A 161 11.29 -16.96 20.07
N MET A 162 10.37 -16.26 19.42
CA MET A 162 9.10 -15.87 20.04
C MET A 162 8.08 -17.01 20.10
N GLU A 163 8.14 -17.96 19.15
CA GLU A 163 7.28 -19.14 19.15
C GLU A 163 7.70 -20.13 20.23
N GLU A 164 9.00 -20.29 20.53
CA GLU A 164 9.53 -21.12 21.62
C GLU A 164 9.21 -20.54 23.00
N GLU A 165 9.25 -19.22 23.21
CA GLU A 165 8.89 -18.60 24.49
C GLU A 165 7.38 -18.66 24.79
N GLU A 166 6.50 -18.72 23.79
CA GLU A 166 5.06 -18.84 23.98
C GLU A 166 4.63 -20.28 24.28
N GLU A 167 5.39 -21.29 23.82
CA GLU A 167 5.14 -22.71 24.12
C GLU A 167 5.64 -23.11 25.51
N GLU A 168 6.64 -22.43 26.08
CA GLU A 168 7.15 -22.65 27.45
C GLU A 168 6.29 -22.01 28.56
N ARG A 169 5.29 -21.21 28.25
CA ARG A 169 4.38 -20.68 29.29
C ARG A 169 3.50 -21.78 29.86
N PRO A 170 3.63 -22.12 31.15
CA PRO A 170 2.86 -23.22 31.76
C PRO A 170 1.34 -22.88 31.69
N ARG A 171 0.61 -23.74 31.00
CA ARG A 171 -0.85 -23.69 30.98
C ARG A 171 -1.35 -23.86 32.40
N SER A 172 -1.80 -22.83 33.06
CA SER A 172 -2.42 -22.88 34.37
C SER A 172 -3.64 -23.81 34.31
N ARG A 173 -3.53 -24.94 34.97
CA ARG A 173 -4.63 -25.91 35.17
C ARG A 173 -5.69 -25.25 36.04
N SER A 174 -6.77 -24.75 35.42
CA SER A 174 -8.02 -24.51 36.12
C SER A 174 -8.72 -25.85 36.35
N SER A 175 -8.54 -26.38 37.55
CA SER A 175 -9.34 -27.49 38.04
C SER A 175 -10.66 -26.97 38.57
N SER A 176 -11.77 -27.25 37.90
CA SER A 176 -13.07 -27.29 38.56
C SER A 176 -13.74 -28.63 38.31
N ARG A 177 -13.72 -29.46 39.36
CA ARG A 177 -14.54 -30.64 39.50
C ARG A 177 -16.00 -30.20 39.65
N HIS A 178 -16.92 -30.84 38.91
CA HIS A 178 -18.19 -31.39 39.44
C HIS A 178 -18.90 -32.20 38.35
N ALA A 179 -19.13 -33.45 38.65
CA ALA A 179 -20.14 -34.34 38.07
C ALA A 179 -21.10 -34.70 39.22
N PRO A 180 -22.18 -35.46 39.06
CA PRO A 180 -22.88 -35.98 37.88
C PRO A 180 -24.46 -35.97 37.98
N ALA A 181 -25.06 -36.66 37.03
CA ALA A 181 -26.43 -37.28 37.01
C ALA A 181 -27.49 -36.49 36.26
N GLY A 182 -28.05 -37.10 35.19
CA GLY A 182 -29.00 -38.10 35.12
C GLY A 182 -30.06 -37.83 34.05
N SER A 183 -30.28 -38.84 33.24
CA SER A 183 -31.51 -39.42 32.66
C SER A 183 -32.10 -38.89 31.34
N ARG A 184 -31.99 -39.75 30.33
CA ARG A 184 -33.00 -40.42 29.49
C ARG A 184 -34.18 -39.57 28.91
N SER A 185 -34.32 -39.55 27.56
CA SER A 185 -35.21 -40.37 26.70
C SER A 185 -35.25 -39.74 25.30
N ALA A 186 -34.96 -40.44 24.28
CA ALA A 186 -35.72 -41.21 23.30
C ALA A 186 -36.84 -40.42 22.57
N SER A 187 -36.69 -40.22 21.28
CA SER A 187 -37.36 -40.83 20.14
C SER A 187 -37.30 -39.95 18.89
N ALA A 188 -36.81 -40.54 17.83
CA ALA A 188 -37.47 -40.93 16.60
C ALA A 188 -38.03 -39.75 15.77
N GLY A 189 -37.45 -39.47 14.66
CA GLY A 189 -37.56 -40.03 13.34
C GLY A 189 -38.13 -39.04 12.35
N HIS A 190 -37.51 -38.79 11.26
CA HIS A 190 -38.02 -39.02 9.92
C HIS A 190 -37.03 -38.56 8.83
N ARG A 191 -36.91 -39.44 7.87
CA ARG A 191 -36.07 -39.35 6.68
C ARG A 191 -36.66 -38.36 5.69
N SER A 192 -35.85 -37.69 4.90
CA SER A 192 -35.97 -37.74 3.43
C SER A 192 -34.69 -37.24 2.75
N ALA A 193 -34.31 -38.03 1.78
CA ALA A 193 -33.14 -37.89 0.93
C ALA A 193 -33.45 -37.05 -0.29
N SER A 194 -32.40 -36.41 -0.84
CA SER A 194 -31.98 -36.47 -2.26
C SER A 194 -30.71 -35.61 -2.42
N ALA A 195 -29.61 -36.23 -2.70
CA ALA A 195 -28.93 -36.43 -3.98
C ALA A 195 -28.66 -35.11 -4.71
N GLY A 196 -27.40 -34.66 -4.74
CA GLY A 196 -26.37 -34.96 -5.65
C GLY A 196 -25.62 -33.75 -6.13
N ARG A 197 -24.38 -33.63 -5.98
CA ARG A 197 -23.29 -33.83 -6.95
C ARG A 197 -21.97 -33.26 -6.45
N ARG A 198 -20.98 -34.09 -6.65
CA ARG A 198 -19.56 -33.89 -6.36
C ARG A 198 -18.92 -32.88 -7.30
N SER A 199 -17.96 -32.12 -6.77
CA SER A 199 -16.60 -31.93 -7.32
C SER A 199 -15.87 -31.03 -6.33
N GLY A 200 -14.81 -31.43 -5.73
CA GLY A 200 -13.49 -31.66 -6.23
C GLY A 200 -12.58 -30.88 -5.30
N SER A 201 -12.03 -31.54 -4.29
CA SER A 201 -11.04 -30.98 -3.35
C SER A 201 -9.72 -30.74 -4.07
N GLY A 202 -9.24 -29.50 -4.04
CA GLY A 202 -7.86 -29.14 -4.23
C GLY A 202 -7.40 -28.34 -3.02
N ARG A 203 -6.82 -29.06 -2.02
CA ARG A 203 -6.06 -28.40 -0.97
C ARG A 203 -4.74 -27.93 -1.55
N SER A 204 -4.53 -26.62 -1.67
CA SER A 204 -3.20 -26.03 -1.70
C SER A 204 -3.08 -25.12 -0.48
N ASN A 205 -2.12 -25.43 0.36
CA ASN A 205 -1.63 -24.64 1.48
C ASN A 205 -0.97 -23.37 0.95
N ASP A 206 -1.73 -22.26 0.91
CA ASP A 206 -1.22 -20.90 0.82
C ASP A 206 -2.16 -19.99 1.63
N ALA A 207 -2.22 -20.22 2.93
CA ALA A 207 -3.04 -19.46 3.86
C ALA A 207 -2.18 -18.48 4.66
N ALA A 208 -1.56 -17.51 3.98
CA ALA A 208 -1.01 -16.33 4.65
C ALA A 208 -0.89 -15.19 3.64
N HIS A 209 -1.89 -14.33 3.55
CA HIS A 209 -2.02 -13.07 2.79
C HIS A 209 -2.99 -13.04 1.59
N SER A 210 -4.00 -13.87 1.52
CA SER A 210 -5.10 -13.63 0.59
C SER A 210 -6.21 -12.86 1.31
N GLY A 211 -6.30 -11.55 1.07
CA GLY A 211 -7.54 -10.82 1.34
C GLY A 211 -8.65 -11.42 0.46
N ASN A 212 -9.84 -11.61 1.03
CA ASN A 212 -11.02 -12.00 0.27
C ASN A 212 -11.37 -10.86 -0.69
N MET A 213 -11.81 -11.16 -1.90
CA MET A 213 -12.31 -10.18 -2.85
C MET A 213 -13.76 -10.52 -3.20
N THR A 214 -14.62 -9.51 -3.16
CA THR A 214 -16.05 -9.67 -3.49
C THR A 214 -16.59 -8.47 -4.25
N THR A 215 -17.62 -8.72 -5.05
CA THR A 215 -18.47 -7.71 -5.70
C THR A 215 -19.91 -7.84 -5.24
N ASP A 216 -20.21 -8.78 -4.34
CA ASP A 216 -21.53 -9.02 -3.80
C ASP A 216 -21.89 -7.95 -2.78
N HIS A 217 -22.95 -7.19 -3.06
CA HIS A 217 -23.42 -6.06 -2.25
C HIS A 217 -23.83 -6.49 -0.85
N ASP A 218 -24.55 -7.61 -0.74
CA ASP A 218 -25.03 -8.11 0.54
C ASP A 218 -23.87 -8.58 1.43
N GLU A 219 -22.84 -9.17 0.80
CA GLU A 219 -21.63 -9.58 1.50
C GLU A 219 -20.84 -8.36 1.99
N ILE A 220 -20.68 -7.33 1.15
CA ILE A 220 -19.97 -6.09 1.48
C ILE A 220 -20.68 -5.38 2.64
N GLN A 221 -22.00 -5.20 2.54
CA GLN A 221 -22.79 -4.52 3.55
C GLN A 221 -22.72 -5.26 4.89
N ARG A 222 -23.00 -6.56 4.89
CA ARG A 222 -22.94 -7.41 6.09
C ARG A 222 -21.56 -7.38 6.73
N TRP A 223 -20.49 -7.53 5.94
CA TRP A 223 -19.12 -7.50 6.44
C TRP A 223 -18.80 -6.16 7.12
N ALA A 224 -19.21 -5.04 6.51
CA ALA A 224 -19.02 -3.70 7.07
C ALA A 224 -19.82 -3.49 8.35
N GLU A 225 -21.12 -3.77 8.33
CA GLU A 225 -22.03 -3.57 9.46
C GLU A 225 -21.66 -4.41 10.68
N GLU A 226 -21.22 -5.65 10.50
CA GLU A 226 -20.69 -6.51 11.58
C GLU A 226 -19.48 -5.90 12.31
N ARG A 227 -18.84 -4.90 11.71
CA ARG A 227 -17.66 -4.17 12.21
C ARG A 227 -17.99 -2.72 12.58
N GLY A 228 -19.28 -2.35 12.53
CA GLY A 228 -19.74 -0.99 12.77
C GLY A 228 -19.38 -0.01 11.65
N GLY A 229 -19.02 -0.52 10.46
CA GLY A 229 -18.70 0.28 9.29
C GLY A 229 -19.94 0.91 8.66
N LYS A 230 -19.77 2.11 8.11
CA LYS A 230 -20.83 2.88 7.41
C LYS A 230 -20.31 3.34 6.06
N PRO A 231 -21.17 3.37 5.03
CA PRO A 231 -20.80 3.89 3.72
C PRO A 231 -20.61 5.41 3.78
N ALA A 232 -19.56 5.89 3.15
CA ALA A 232 -19.22 7.30 3.10
C ALA A 232 -18.51 7.65 1.79
N CYS A 233 -18.45 8.94 1.47
CA CYS A 233 -17.66 9.48 0.38
C CYS A 233 -16.75 10.61 0.86
N VAL A 234 -15.64 10.84 0.15
CA VAL A 234 -14.71 11.95 0.43
C VAL A 234 -15.19 13.20 -0.27
N GLN A 235 -15.57 14.25 0.51
CA GLN A 235 -15.99 15.54 -0.05
C GLN A 235 -14.91 16.17 -0.92
N GLY A 236 -15.32 16.72 -2.06
CA GLY A 236 -14.44 17.47 -2.96
C GLY A 236 -13.61 16.60 -3.90
N THR A 237 -13.79 15.28 -3.91
CA THR A 237 -13.14 14.38 -4.87
C THR A 237 -14.02 14.01 -6.07
N GLY A 238 -15.29 14.42 -6.06
CA GLY A 238 -16.24 14.25 -7.15
C GLY A 238 -16.34 15.49 -8.02
N GLY A 239 -16.69 15.33 -9.31
CA GLY A 239 -17.07 16.40 -10.22
C GLY A 239 -18.49 16.92 -9.91
N LYS A 240 -19.00 17.88 -10.74
CA LYS A 240 -20.39 18.38 -10.61
C LYS A 240 -21.36 17.21 -10.77
N GLY A 241 -22.05 16.82 -9.67
CA GLY A 241 -23.03 15.71 -9.66
C GLY A 241 -22.46 14.34 -9.31
N ASP A 242 -21.19 14.22 -8.93
CA ASP A 242 -20.57 12.98 -8.47
C ASP A 242 -20.33 13.02 -6.96
N ILE A 243 -20.69 11.95 -6.25
CA ILE A 243 -20.55 11.82 -4.79
C ILE A 243 -19.10 11.71 -4.31
N GLY A 244 -18.13 11.57 -5.23
CA GLY A 244 -16.71 11.52 -4.88
C GLY A 244 -16.19 10.11 -4.59
N MET A 245 -15.01 10.02 -3.97
CA MET A 245 -14.34 8.74 -3.69
C MET A 245 -15.07 7.99 -2.58
N LEU A 246 -15.44 6.73 -2.86
CA LEU A 246 -16.14 5.86 -1.90
C LEU A 246 -15.19 5.39 -0.78
N ARG A 247 -15.75 5.28 0.43
CA ARG A 247 -15.08 4.75 1.62
C ARG A 247 -16.07 4.00 2.50
N ILE A 248 -15.56 3.06 3.31
CA ILE A 248 -16.29 2.49 4.45
C ILE A 248 -15.67 3.08 5.71
N GLU A 249 -16.42 3.84 6.48
CA GLU A 249 -15.99 4.47 7.71
C GLU A 249 -16.24 3.55 8.89
N PHE A 250 -15.23 3.36 9.75
CA PHE A 250 -15.33 2.56 10.99
C PHE A 250 -15.16 3.46 12.20
N PRO A 251 -16.11 3.45 13.16
CA PRO A 251 -16.04 4.28 14.35
C PRO A 251 -14.82 3.90 15.22
N GLY A 252 -14.17 4.91 15.79
CA GLY A 252 -13.07 4.74 16.77
C GLY A 252 -11.66 4.74 16.20
N LYS A 253 -11.44 4.96 14.90
CA LYS A 253 -10.09 5.16 14.35
C LYS A 253 -9.70 6.64 14.31
N PRO A 254 -8.43 6.98 14.68
CA PRO A 254 -7.94 8.37 14.72
C PRO A 254 -7.95 9.09 13.36
N ASN A 255 -7.97 8.35 12.26
CA ASN A 255 -7.95 8.90 10.89
C ASN A 255 -9.32 9.36 10.37
N ALA A 256 -10.40 9.19 11.13
CA ALA A 256 -11.73 9.70 10.75
C ALA A 256 -11.83 11.24 10.81
N LYS A 257 -10.81 11.96 11.33
CA LYS A 257 -10.86 13.41 11.52
C LYS A 257 -10.27 14.24 10.39
N ASP A 258 -9.46 13.66 9.50
CA ASP A 258 -8.72 14.42 8.49
C ASP A 258 -9.32 14.37 7.07
N ALA A 259 -10.14 13.40 6.75
CA ALA A 259 -10.93 13.41 5.51
C ALA A 259 -12.31 14.00 5.83
N LYS A 260 -12.78 14.97 5.05
CA LYS A 260 -14.17 15.44 5.07
C LYS A 260 -15.05 14.32 4.53
N LEU A 261 -15.28 13.29 5.34
CA LEU A 261 -16.14 12.17 5.00
C LEU A 261 -17.59 12.61 5.16
N GLN A 262 -18.38 12.37 4.14
CA GLN A 262 -19.82 12.55 4.14
C GLN A 262 -20.49 11.18 4.13
N PRO A 263 -21.33 10.87 5.13
CA PRO A 263 -22.14 9.65 5.11
C PRO A 263 -23.06 9.65 3.89
N ILE A 264 -23.19 8.50 3.25
CA ILE A 264 -24.10 8.26 2.13
C ILE A 264 -24.96 7.02 2.44
N SER A 265 -25.99 6.75 1.64
CA SER A 265 -26.74 5.51 1.73
C SER A 265 -25.95 4.33 1.15
N TRP A 266 -26.32 3.09 1.53
CA TRP A 266 -25.78 1.91 0.86
C TRP A 266 -26.19 1.85 -0.61
N ASP A 267 -27.37 2.34 -0.97
CA ASP A 267 -27.86 2.40 -2.34
C ASP A 267 -26.98 3.33 -3.19
N ASP A 268 -26.70 4.55 -2.73
CA ASP A 268 -25.80 5.49 -3.41
C ASP A 268 -24.36 4.94 -3.50
N PHE A 269 -23.92 4.23 -2.45
CA PHE A 269 -22.61 3.60 -2.43
C PHE A 269 -22.51 2.51 -3.51
N PHE A 270 -23.49 1.61 -3.61
CA PHE A 270 -23.47 0.51 -4.55
C PHE A 270 -23.71 0.96 -5.99
N GLU A 271 -24.55 1.99 -6.20
CA GLU A 271 -24.69 2.59 -7.52
C GLU A 271 -23.32 3.06 -8.06
N LYS A 272 -22.57 3.81 -7.25
CA LYS A 272 -21.22 4.30 -7.64
C LYS A 272 -20.17 3.20 -7.66
N PHE A 273 -20.29 2.19 -6.82
CA PHE A 273 -19.41 1.03 -6.79
C PHE A 273 -19.47 0.26 -8.12
N ASP A 274 -20.69 0.06 -8.64
CA ASP A 274 -20.90 -0.63 -9.91
C ASP A 274 -20.57 0.25 -11.10
N GLU A 275 -20.96 1.53 -11.10
CA GLU A 275 -20.63 2.48 -12.16
C GLU A 275 -19.13 2.57 -12.40
N ARG A 276 -18.33 2.48 -11.32
CA ARG A 276 -16.86 2.54 -11.39
C ARG A 276 -16.19 1.17 -11.55
N GLY A 277 -16.96 0.09 -11.70
CA GLY A 277 -16.42 -1.26 -11.83
C GLY A 277 -15.52 -1.67 -10.66
N LEU A 278 -15.94 -1.39 -9.41
CA LEU A 278 -15.15 -1.66 -8.23
C LEU A 278 -15.39 -3.06 -7.66
N ALA A 279 -14.42 -3.58 -6.93
CA ALA A 279 -14.51 -4.73 -6.04
C ALA A 279 -13.97 -4.37 -4.66
N LEU A 280 -14.46 -5.02 -3.61
CA LEU A 280 -13.93 -4.90 -2.25
C LEU A 280 -12.92 -6.01 -1.99
N VAL A 281 -11.70 -5.64 -1.64
CA VAL A 281 -10.70 -6.53 -1.02
C VAL A 281 -10.76 -6.31 0.49
N TYR A 282 -10.95 -7.38 1.26
CA TYR A 282 -11.10 -7.30 2.71
C TYR A 282 -10.47 -8.50 3.43
N GLN A 283 -10.23 -8.36 4.71
CA GLN A 283 -9.76 -9.43 5.59
C GLN A 283 -10.74 -9.63 6.75
N ASP A 284 -11.07 -10.87 7.05
CA ASP A 284 -11.95 -11.19 8.18
C ASP A 284 -11.25 -11.11 9.52
N LYS A 285 -9.99 -11.53 9.56
CA LYS A 285 -9.19 -11.60 10.78
C LYS A 285 -7.79 -11.04 10.53
N THR A 286 -7.25 -10.38 11.54
CA THR A 286 -5.82 -10.04 11.62
C THR A 286 -4.97 -11.30 11.83
N ALA A 287 -3.66 -11.20 11.68
CA ALA A 287 -2.72 -12.28 12.00
C ALA A 287 -2.86 -12.79 13.44
N ARG A 288 -3.39 -11.98 14.36
CA ARG A 288 -3.67 -12.34 15.76
C ARG A 288 -5.08 -12.94 15.97
N GLY A 289 -5.82 -13.26 14.92
CA GLY A 289 -7.16 -13.85 14.97
C GLY A 289 -8.28 -12.89 15.36
N GLN A 290 -8.02 -11.61 15.58
CA GLN A 290 -9.02 -10.59 15.89
C GLN A 290 -9.76 -10.15 14.61
N LYS A 291 -10.98 -9.63 14.75
CA LYS A 291 -11.72 -9.04 13.61
C LYS A 291 -10.89 -7.94 12.95
N SER A 292 -10.68 -8.05 11.63
CA SER A 292 -9.97 -7.05 10.85
C SER A 292 -10.95 -6.07 10.20
N ASN A 293 -10.62 -4.78 10.25
CA ASN A 293 -11.33 -3.73 9.51
C ASN A 293 -10.58 -3.36 8.21
N PHE A 294 -9.58 -4.17 7.83
CA PHE A 294 -8.86 -3.93 6.59
C PHE A 294 -9.78 -4.10 5.39
N ASN A 295 -9.89 -3.06 4.59
CA ASN A 295 -10.64 -3.06 3.34
C ASN A 295 -10.02 -2.10 2.33
N LYS A 296 -10.17 -2.43 1.06
CA LYS A 296 -9.71 -1.61 -0.06
C LYS A 296 -10.67 -1.78 -1.24
N LEU A 297 -11.11 -0.67 -1.81
CA LEU A 297 -11.83 -0.67 -3.09
C LEU A 297 -10.80 -0.68 -4.23
N VAL A 298 -10.94 -1.61 -5.16
CA VAL A 298 -10.04 -1.82 -6.31
C VAL A 298 -10.85 -1.89 -7.60
N SER A 299 -10.24 -1.56 -8.74
CA SER A 299 -10.89 -1.75 -10.04
C SER A 299 -10.91 -3.23 -10.43
N ARG A 300 -12.07 -3.74 -10.85
CA ARG A 300 -12.25 -5.12 -11.34
C ARG A 300 -11.32 -5.42 -12.52
N GLU A 301 -11.21 -4.51 -13.47
CA GLU A 301 -10.36 -4.69 -14.66
C GLU A 301 -8.86 -4.84 -14.30
N GLN A 302 -8.39 -4.10 -13.31
CA GLN A 302 -6.99 -4.18 -12.88
C GLN A 302 -6.67 -5.51 -12.17
N GLU A 303 -7.60 -6.03 -11.39
CA GLU A 303 -7.41 -7.31 -10.70
C GLU A 303 -7.59 -8.51 -11.65
N ASP A 304 -8.51 -8.46 -12.60
CA ASP A 304 -8.66 -9.48 -13.64
C ASP A 304 -7.41 -9.56 -14.53
N ALA A 305 -6.86 -8.40 -14.93
CA ALA A 305 -5.61 -8.33 -15.67
C ALA A 305 -4.40 -8.85 -14.87
N ARG A 306 -4.43 -8.72 -13.55
CA ARG A 306 -3.40 -9.25 -12.64
C ARG A 306 -3.53 -10.75 -12.42
N ALA A 307 -4.75 -11.26 -12.34
CA ALA A 307 -5.04 -12.70 -12.25
C ALA A 307 -4.66 -13.44 -13.53
N ALA A 308 -4.88 -12.83 -14.69
CA ALA A 308 -4.53 -13.41 -16.00
C ALA A 308 -3.00 -13.47 -16.28
N ARG A 309 -2.18 -12.77 -15.48
CA ARG A 309 -0.70 -12.75 -15.58
C ARG A 309 0.00 -13.67 -14.59
N ARG A 310 -0.75 -14.38 -13.74
CA ARG A 310 -0.25 -15.42 -12.82
C ARG A 310 -0.45 -16.81 -13.40
#